data_44f85415265a0ee1f05c563d6ea23675
#
_entry.id   44f85415265a0ee1f05c563d6ea23675
#
_cell.length_a   1.000
_cell.length_b   1.000
_cell.length_c   1.000
_cell.angle_alpha   90.00
_cell.angle_beta   90.00
_cell.angle_gamma   90.00
#
_symmetry.space_group_name_H-M   'P 1'
#
loop_
_entity.id
_entity.type
_entity.pdbx_description
1 polymer ?
#
loop_
_entity_poly.entity_id
_entity_poly.type
_entity_poly.pdbx_seq_one_letter_code
_entity_poly.pdbx_strand_id
1 'polypeptide(L)'
;MDFKLLKQLYKIHSKPGYEGKIISFVCKWVDRNIQNVKIDLDWNTGNIYMTKGTSDTYPCMVAHLDQVQKYHPTDFTVIETKDLLFGYSPKERSFCGLGADDKNGVWLCLQCLQKFDNIKVAFFVGEEVGCIGSSKANMEFFNDCRFVIQPDRRGNSDVITQIGFMDICSDDFIKDITPEKFGYTPTEGMMTDVEQLKENG
;
A
#
# COMPACT_ATOMS: atom_id res chain seq x y z
N MET A 1 -3.72 4.18 17.60
CA MET A 1 -3.09 3.54 16.41
C MET A 1 -1.82 2.83 16.84
N ASP A 2 -1.59 1.61 16.35
CA ASP A 2 -0.37 0.87 16.73
C ASP A 2 0.80 1.20 15.78
N PHE A 3 1.56 2.23 16.12
CA PHE A 3 2.80 2.58 15.41
C PHE A 3 3.93 1.55 15.57
N LYS A 4 3.76 0.54 16.44
CA LYS A 4 4.74 -0.54 16.60
C LYS A 4 4.87 -1.34 15.30
N LEU A 5 3.75 -1.69 14.66
CA LEU A 5 3.76 -2.37 13.37
C LEU A 5 4.42 -1.50 12.29
N LEU A 6 4.06 -0.20 12.21
CA LEU A 6 4.65 0.71 11.24
C LEU A 6 6.18 0.80 11.39
N LYS A 7 6.68 0.94 12.62
CA LYS A 7 8.13 0.93 12.89
C LYS A 7 8.81 -0.41 12.54
N GLN A 8 8.09 -1.53 12.61
CA GLN A 8 8.61 -2.82 12.14
C GLN A 8 8.72 -2.85 10.61
N LEU A 9 7.71 -2.35 9.90
CA LEU A 9 7.73 -2.25 8.45
C LEU A 9 8.90 -1.38 7.95
N TYR A 10 9.11 -0.21 8.56
CA TYR A 10 10.24 0.66 8.20
C TYR A 10 11.62 0.02 8.34
N LYS A 11 11.78 -0.92 9.27
CA LYS A 11 13.05 -1.65 9.45
C LYS A 11 13.33 -2.70 8.38
N ILE A 12 12.34 -3.03 7.56
CA ILE A 12 12.51 -4.01 6.48
C ILE A 12 12.86 -3.26 5.21
N HIS A 13 14.11 -3.34 4.80
CA HIS A 13 14.52 -2.80 3.50
C HIS A 13 13.97 -3.69 2.37
N SER A 14 13.34 -3.06 1.37
CA SER A 14 12.65 -3.73 0.27
C SER A 14 12.79 -2.92 -1.03
N LYS A 15 13.99 -2.83 -1.60
CA LYS A 15 14.14 -2.21 -2.91
C LYS A 15 13.50 -3.08 -4.00
N PRO A 16 13.13 -2.49 -5.17
CA PRO A 16 12.60 -3.25 -6.31
C PRO A 16 13.41 -4.51 -6.64
N GLY A 17 12.72 -5.66 -6.80
CA GLY A 17 13.32 -6.98 -7.03
C GLY A 17 13.87 -7.67 -5.77
N TYR A 18 13.75 -7.08 -4.58
CA TYR A 18 14.22 -7.65 -3.30
C TYR A 18 13.15 -7.58 -2.20
N GLU A 19 11.87 -7.65 -2.56
CA GLU A 19 10.73 -7.53 -1.65
C GLU A 19 10.47 -8.79 -0.80
N GLY A 20 11.17 -9.89 -1.03
CA GLY A 20 10.92 -11.18 -0.36
C GLY A 20 10.84 -11.11 1.18
N LYS A 21 11.60 -10.20 1.82
CA LYS A 21 11.55 -10.05 3.28
C LYS A 21 10.24 -9.40 3.75
N ILE A 22 9.77 -8.36 3.07
CA ILE A 22 8.53 -7.68 3.43
C ILE A 22 7.31 -8.54 3.08
N ILE A 23 7.33 -9.26 1.95
CA ILE A 23 6.33 -10.27 1.58
C ILE A 23 6.18 -11.30 2.72
N SER A 24 7.29 -11.92 3.12
CA SER A 24 7.29 -12.90 4.21
C SER A 24 6.80 -12.32 5.54
N PHE A 25 7.18 -11.07 5.84
CA PHE A 25 6.75 -10.39 7.05
C PHE A 25 5.24 -10.14 7.04
N VAL A 26 4.71 -9.56 5.97
CA VAL A 26 3.28 -9.22 5.81
C VAL A 26 2.43 -10.48 5.93
N CYS A 27 2.74 -11.53 5.16
CA CYS A 27 1.99 -12.79 5.21
C CYS A 27 2.00 -13.41 6.62
N LYS A 28 3.16 -13.50 7.26
CA LYS A 28 3.28 -14.04 8.63
C LYS A 28 2.60 -13.18 9.68
N TRP A 29 2.63 -11.86 9.50
CA TRP A 29 1.97 -10.96 10.43
C TRP A 29 0.45 -11.13 10.37
N VAL A 30 -0.13 -11.19 9.16
CA VAL A 30 -1.57 -11.43 8.95
C VAL A 30 -1.98 -12.78 9.51
N ASP A 31 -1.28 -13.86 9.18
CA ASP A 31 -1.56 -15.21 9.65
C ASP A 31 -1.61 -15.31 11.19
N ARG A 32 -0.76 -14.54 11.89
CA ARG A 32 -0.67 -14.54 13.35
C ARG A 32 -1.68 -13.63 14.06
N ASN A 33 -2.13 -12.57 13.39
CA ASN A 33 -2.85 -11.49 14.07
C ASN A 33 -4.29 -11.30 13.59
N ILE A 34 -4.66 -11.90 12.43
CA ILE A 34 -5.98 -11.70 11.83
C ILE A 34 -6.58 -13.06 11.47
N GLN A 35 -7.80 -13.32 11.95
CA GLN A 35 -8.51 -14.55 11.62
C GLN A 35 -9.32 -14.39 10.33
N ASN A 36 -9.66 -15.52 9.70
CA ASN A 36 -10.55 -15.60 8.53
C ASN A 36 -10.05 -14.82 7.32
N VAL A 37 -8.72 -14.77 7.12
CA VAL A 37 -8.09 -14.19 5.93
C VAL A 37 -7.56 -15.30 5.05
N LYS A 38 -8.01 -15.35 3.80
CA LYS A 38 -7.38 -16.13 2.74
C LYS A 38 -6.24 -15.30 2.17
N ILE A 39 -5.03 -15.82 2.20
CA ILE A 39 -3.84 -15.22 1.61
C ILE A 39 -3.47 -16.02 0.36
N ASP A 40 -3.35 -15.34 -0.77
CA ASP A 40 -2.89 -15.89 -2.04
C ASP A 40 -1.63 -15.13 -2.47
N LEU A 41 -0.51 -15.84 -2.53
CA LEU A 41 0.78 -15.30 -2.97
C LEU A 41 1.05 -15.77 -4.40
N ASP A 42 1.08 -14.83 -5.32
CA ASP A 42 1.52 -15.11 -6.68
C ASP A 42 3.06 -15.26 -6.71
N TRP A 43 3.51 -16.49 -6.78
CA TRP A 43 4.93 -16.84 -6.81
C TRP A 43 5.66 -16.36 -8.08
N ASN A 44 4.95 -16.02 -9.16
CA ASN A 44 5.56 -15.55 -10.40
C ASN A 44 5.90 -14.06 -10.33
N THR A 45 5.03 -13.28 -9.70
CA THR A 45 5.20 -11.82 -9.59
C THR A 45 5.72 -11.40 -8.21
N GLY A 46 5.31 -12.08 -7.16
CA GLY A 46 5.50 -11.68 -5.77
C GLY A 46 4.32 -10.86 -5.22
N ASN A 47 3.29 -10.62 -6.01
CA ASN A 47 2.08 -9.93 -5.54
C ASN A 47 1.36 -10.77 -4.48
N ILE A 48 0.74 -10.10 -3.51
CA ILE A 48 -0.04 -10.72 -2.46
C ILE A 48 -1.49 -10.28 -2.59
N TYR A 49 -2.40 -11.23 -2.55
CA TYR A 49 -3.84 -10.99 -2.55
C TYR A 49 -4.46 -11.54 -1.28
N MET A 50 -5.26 -10.75 -0.60
CA MET A 50 -5.88 -11.11 0.68
C MET A 50 -7.37 -10.85 0.65
N THR A 51 -8.16 -11.84 1.04
CA THR A 51 -9.62 -11.72 1.19
C THR A 51 -9.99 -12.07 2.62
N LYS A 52 -10.66 -11.17 3.31
CA LYS A 52 -11.24 -11.40 4.63
C LYS A 52 -12.76 -11.42 4.56
N GLY A 53 -13.34 -12.41 5.22
CA GLY A 53 -14.80 -12.58 5.29
C GLY A 53 -15.44 -13.14 4.03
N THR A 54 -16.77 -13.09 3.98
CA THR A 54 -17.59 -13.55 2.85
C THR A 54 -18.63 -12.49 2.55
N SER A 55 -18.65 -11.98 1.33
CA SER A 55 -19.56 -10.95 0.85
C SER A 55 -19.73 -11.07 -0.66
N ASP A 56 -20.85 -10.59 -1.20
CA ASP A 56 -21.05 -10.51 -2.65
C ASP A 56 -20.16 -9.44 -3.29
N THR A 57 -19.80 -8.41 -2.52
CA THR A 57 -18.89 -7.33 -2.98
C THR A 57 -17.99 -6.84 -1.85
N TYR A 58 -16.81 -6.35 -2.20
CA TYR A 58 -15.80 -5.90 -1.25
C TYR A 58 -15.29 -4.49 -1.54
N PRO A 59 -15.03 -3.67 -0.51
CA PRO A 59 -14.02 -2.62 -0.63
C PRO A 59 -12.64 -3.25 -0.80
N CYS A 60 -11.78 -2.63 -1.59
CA CYS A 60 -10.41 -3.09 -1.76
C CYS A 60 -9.42 -1.96 -1.45
N MET A 61 -8.34 -2.32 -0.76
CA MET A 61 -7.19 -1.44 -0.54
C MET A 61 -5.96 -2.04 -1.22
N VAL A 62 -5.13 -1.19 -1.83
CA VAL A 62 -3.86 -1.62 -2.43
C VAL A 62 -2.70 -0.76 -1.95
N ALA A 63 -1.50 -1.32 -1.94
CA ALA A 63 -0.26 -0.63 -1.61
C ALA A 63 0.91 -1.35 -2.28
N HIS A 64 2.04 -0.65 -2.49
CA HIS A 64 3.24 -1.33 -2.98
C HIS A 64 4.23 -1.66 -1.85
N LEU A 65 5.06 -2.67 -2.10
CA LEU A 65 5.98 -3.25 -1.11
C LEU A 65 7.41 -2.73 -1.24
N ASP A 66 7.77 -2.21 -2.39
CA ASP A 66 9.11 -1.71 -2.65
C ASP A 66 9.30 -0.28 -2.15
N GLN A 67 10.50 0.23 -2.27
CA GLN A 67 10.92 1.56 -1.85
C GLN A 67 12.12 2.02 -2.68
N VAL A 68 12.24 3.32 -2.94
CA VAL A 68 13.34 3.94 -3.74
C VAL A 68 14.72 3.81 -3.11
N GLN A 69 14.84 3.63 -1.79
CA GLN A 69 16.14 3.58 -1.12
C GLN A 69 16.92 2.33 -1.54
N LYS A 70 18.08 2.53 -2.15
CA LYS A 70 18.93 1.44 -2.66
C LYS A 70 19.48 0.54 -1.55
N TYR A 71 19.66 1.08 -0.35
CA TYR A 71 20.13 0.35 0.83
C TYR A 71 19.63 1.00 2.11
N HIS A 72 19.61 0.22 3.19
CA HIS A 72 19.58 0.72 4.56
C HIS A 72 20.94 0.47 5.21
N PRO A 73 21.49 1.43 5.95
CA PRO A 73 22.68 1.21 6.78
C PRO A 73 22.45 0.04 7.75
N THR A 74 23.51 -0.69 8.11
CA THR A 74 23.41 -1.85 9.00
C THR A 74 22.91 -1.51 10.42
N ASP A 75 23.04 -0.26 10.81
CA ASP A 75 22.58 0.30 12.08
C ASP A 75 21.38 1.24 11.92
N PHE A 76 20.65 1.09 10.79
CA PHE A 76 19.42 1.84 10.55
C PHE A 76 18.47 1.73 11.73
N THR A 77 18.02 2.86 12.21
CA THR A 77 17.07 2.96 13.31
C THR A 77 15.96 3.96 12.97
N VAL A 78 14.78 3.70 13.51
CA VAL A 78 13.65 4.63 13.43
C VAL A 78 13.62 5.44 14.71
N ILE A 79 13.79 6.73 14.57
CA ILE A 79 13.67 7.70 15.66
C ILE A 79 12.24 8.21 15.70
N GLU A 80 11.66 8.22 16.89
CA GLU A 80 10.33 8.76 17.17
C GLU A 80 10.45 10.00 18.03
N THR A 81 9.83 11.09 17.59
CA THR A 81 9.61 12.28 18.39
C THR A 81 8.11 12.41 18.66
N LYS A 82 7.71 13.50 19.35
CA LYS A 82 6.29 13.77 19.59
C LYS A 82 5.45 13.78 18.31
N ASP A 83 6.01 14.32 17.20
CA ASP A 83 5.24 14.64 16.00
C ASP A 83 5.78 13.96 14.73
N LEU A 84 6.95 13.31 14.79
CA LEU A 84 7.65 12.80 13.62
C LEU A 84 8.29 11.42 13.85
N LEU A 85 8.29 10.62 12.78
CA LEU A 85 9.16 9.45 12.62
C LEU A 85 10.18 9.73 11.52
N PHE A 86 11.45 9.41 11.75
CA PHE A 86 12.49 9.51 10.72
C PHE A 86 13.54 8.40 10.86
N GLY A 87 14.16 8.05 9.75
CA GLY A 87 15.25 7.09 9.69
C GLY A 87 16.59 7.76 9.99
N TYR A 88 17.46 7.09 10.73
CA TYR A 88 18.77 7.58 11.10
C TYR A 88 19.80 6.46 11.18
N SER A 89 21.03 6.73 10.77
CA SER A 89 22.20 5.89 11.01
C SER A 89 23.14 6.56 12.01
N PRO A 90 23.28 6.04 13.23
CA PRO A 90 24.23 6.54 14.20
C PRO A 90 25.70 6.48 13.72
N LYS A 91 26.08 5.42 13.00
CA LYS A 91 27.45 5.25 12.48
C LYS A 91 27.78 6.27 11.37
N GLU A 92 26.84 6.43 10.43
CA GLU A 92 27.01 7.37 9.33
C GLU A 92 26.68 8.81 9.75
N ARG A 93 26.08 9.01 10.92
CA ARG A 93 25.60 10.30 11.44
C ARG A 93 24.72 11.03 10.44
N SER A 94 23.86 10.29 9.74
CA SER A 94 23.04 10.81 8.66
C SER A 94 21.59 10.35 8.74
N PHE A 95 20.69 11.16 8.18
CA PHE A 95 19.30 10.76 7.97
C PHE A 95 19.22 9.76 6.84
N CYS A 96 18.32 8.81 6.99
CA CYS A 96 18.04 7.76 6.02
C CYS A 96 16.55 7.77 5.65
N GLY A 97 16.23 7.44 4.41
CA GLY A 97 14.83 7.28 4.02
C GLY A 97 14.16 6.12 4.76
N LEU A 98 12.95 6.36 5.23
CA LEU A 98 12.13 5.34 5.92
C LEU A 98 11.55 4.30 4.96
N GLY A 99 11.40 4.64 3.65
CA GLY A 99 10.51 3.92 2.75
C GLY A 99 9.05 4.10 3.18
N ALA A 100 8.68 5.31 3.62
CA ALA A 100 7.31 5.65 4.03
C ALA A 100 6.34 5.54 2.86
N ASP A 101 6.82 5.81 1.69
CA ASP A 101 6.35 5.45 0.38
C ASP A 101 6.83 4.01 0.09
N ASP A 102 5.96 2.94 0.04
CA ASP A 102 4.55 3.03 0.48
C ASP A 102 4.29 2.16 1.73
N LYS A 103 5.24 2.04 2.66
CA LYS A 103 5.03 1.30 3.91
C LYS A 103 3.94 1.91 4.80
N ASN A 104 3.60 3.19 4.59
CA ASN A 104 2.43 3.79 5.20
C ASN A 104 1.15 3.18 4.65
N GLY A 105 1.05 3.02 3.33
CA GLY A 105 -0.06 2.34 2.68
C GLY A 105 -0.14 0.88 3.09
N VAL A 106 0.98 0.17 3.11
CA VAL A 106 1.02 -1.23 3.63
C VAL A 106 0.47 -1.28 5.05
N TRP A 107 0.89 -0.38 5.92
CA TRP A 107 0.38 -0.32 7.29
C TRP A 107 -1.12 -0.01 7.35
N LEU A 108 -1.61 0.95 6.56
CA LEU A 108 -3.04 1.28 6.48
C LEU A 108 -3.87 0.11 5.97
N CYS A 109 -3.40 -0.59 4.94
CA CYS A 109 -4.03 -1.80 4.41
C CYS A 109 -4.17 -2.86 5.51
N LEU A 110 -3.11 -3.11 6.28
CA LEU A 110 -3.12 -4.07 7.40
C LEU A 110 -4.05 -3.63 8.55
N GLN A 111 -4.13 -2.31 8.85
CA GLN A 111 -5.09 -1.79 9.84
C GLN A 111 -6.54 -1.96 9.36
N CYS A 112 -6.81 -1.71 8.07
CA CYS A 112 -8.14 -1.93 7.49
C CYS A 112 -8.51 -3.42 7.49
N LEU A 113 -7.59 -4.29 7.11
CA LEU A 113 -7.79 -5.74 7.15
C LEU A 113 -8.08 -6.24 8.58
N GLN A 114 -7.47 -5.62 9.59
CA GLN A 114 -7.75 -5.93 11.00
C GLN A 114 -9.12 -5.43 11.45
N LYS A 115 -9.53 -4.25 10.99
CA LYS A 115 -10.72 -3.52 11.45
C LYS A 115 -12.02 -3.98 10.81
N PHE A 116 -12.00 -4.27 9.48
CA PHE A 116 -13.21 -4.58 8.73
C PHE A 116 -13.42 -6.10 8.62
N ASP A 117 -14.68 -6.55 8.65
CA ASP A 117 -15.04 -7.96 8.57
C ASP A 117 -14.98 -8.48 7.13
N ASN A 118 -15.35 -7.65 6.16
CA ASN A 118 -15.32 -7.97 4.74
C ASN A 118 -14.48 -6.93 3.99
N ILE A 119 -13.32 -7.33 3.52
CA ILE A 119 -12.40 -6.47 2.78
C ILE A 119 -11.42 -7.30 1.95
N LYS A 120 -11.03 -6.78 0.80
CA LYS A 120 -9.90 -7.26 0.02
C LYS A 120 -8.70 -6.32 0.15
N VAL A 121 -7.52 -6.89 0.11
CA VAL A 121 -6.25 -6.14 0.10
C VAL A 121 -5.32 -6.78 -0.91
N ALA A 122 -4.68 -5.97 -1.76
CA ALA A 122 -3.59 -6.43 -2.61
C ALA A 122 -2.31 -5.63 -2.33
N PHE A 123 -1.17 -6.32 -2.40
CA PHE A 123 0.14 -5.69 -2.31
C PHE A 123 0.93 -6.01 -3.56
N PHE A 124 1.48 -4.97 -4.19
CA PHE A 124 2.23 -5.08 -5.43
C PHE A 124 3.73 -4.91 -5.20
N VAL A 125 4.52 -5.41 -6.13
CA VAL A 125 5.98 -5.29 -6.16
C VAL A 125 6.42 -4.42 -7.33
N GLY A 126 7.57 -3.73 -7.19
CA GLY A 126 8.19 -3.00 -8.29
C GLY A 126 7.38 -1.83 -8.82
N GLU A 127 6.65 -1.12 -7.97
CA GLU A 127 5.94 0.11 -8.32
C GLU A 127 6.92 1.20 -8.74
N GLU A 128 7.95 1.44 -7.96
CA GLU A 128 9.00 2.45 -8.09
C GLU A 128 9.87 2.32 -9.37
N VAL A 129 9.68 1.24 -10.10
CA VAL A 129 10.38 0.97 -11.38
C VAL A 129 9.41 0.70 -12.53
N GLY A 130 8.18 1.23 -12.42
CA GLY A 130 7.17 1.21 -13.47
C GLY A 130 6.04 0.22 -13.24
N CYS A 131 5.52 0.12 -12.00
CA CYS A 131 4.31 -0.63 -11.67
C CYS A 131 4.34 -2.11 -12.14
N ILE A 132 5.51 -2.77 -12.03
CA ILE A 132 5.75 -4.11 -12.62
C ILE A 132 4.77 -5.15 -12.08
N GLY A 133 4.46 -5.08 -10.79
CA GLY A 133 3.54 -6.00 -10.13
C GLY A 133 2.10 -5.78 -10.55
N SER A 134 1.62 -4.56 -10.50
CA SER A 134 0.23 -4.22 -10.82
C SER A 134 -0.07 -4.36 -12.32
N SER A 135 0.90 -4.13 -13.21
CA SER A 135 0.73 -4.42 -14.65
C SER A 135 0.48 -5.90 -14.97
N LYS A 136 0.79 -6.79 -14.01
CA LYS A 136 0.57 -8.24 -14.08
C LYS A 136 -0.43 -8.73 -13.03
N ALA A 137 -1.29 -7.83 -12.57
CA ALA A 137 -2.25 -8.16 -11.52
C ALA A 137 -3.20 -9.27 -11.97
N ASN A 138 -3.58 -10.14 -11.03
CA ASN A 138 -4.68 -11.07 -11.24
C ASN A 138 -6.01 -10.29 -11.19
N MET A 139 -6.53 -9.91 -12.35
CA MET A 139 -7.75 -9.12 -12.47
C MET A 139 -9.00 -9.84 -11.97
N GLU A 140 -9.04 -11.18 -11.96
CA GLU A 140 -10.14 -11.94 -11.37
C GLU A 140 -10.34 -11.63 -9.88
N PHE A 141 -9.25 -11.29 -9.17
CA PHE A 141 -9.33 -10.88 -7.77
C PHE A 141 -10.18 -9.62 -7.56
N PHE A 142 -10.26 -8.74 -8.54
CA PHE A 142 -10.95 -7.45 -8.46
C PHE A 142 -12.38 -7.47 -8.97
N ASN A 143 -12.86 -8.56 -9.59
CA ASN A 143 -14.19 -8.64 -10.22
C ASN A 143 -15.37 -8.34 -9.29
N ASP A 144 -15.23 -8.61 -8.00
CA ASP A 144 -16.24 -8.36 -6.97
C ASP A 144 -15.88 -7.17 -6.07
N CYS A 145 -14.91 -6.33 -6.47
CA CYS A 145 -14.57 -5.11 -5.77
C CYS A 145 -15.51 -3.96 -6.18
N ARG A 146 -16.13 -3.32 -5.18
CA ARG A 146 -16.94 -2.11 -5.41
C ARG A 146 -16.09 -0.91 -5.78
N PHE A 147 -14.90 -0.82 -5.22
CA PHE A 147 -13.88 0.20 -5.48
C PHE A 147 -12.53 -0.28 -4.98
N VAL A 148 -11.48 0.36 -5.50
CA VAL A 148 -10.10 0.17 -5.07
C VAL A 148 -9.53 1.51 -4.60
N ILE A 149 -8.86 1.53 -3.44
CA ILE A 149 -8.18 2.72 -2.90
C ILE A 149 -6.72 2.39 -2.65
N GLN A 150 -5.83 3.28 -3.12
CA GLN A 150 -4.38 3.24 -2.83
C GLN A 150 -4.01 4.44 -1.96
N PRO A 151 -3.58 4.24 -0.70
CA PRO A 151 -3.13 5.33 0.17
C PRO A 151 -1.65 5.66 -0.05
N ASP A 152 -1.30 5.98 -1.28
CA ASP A 152 0.05 6.24 -1.77
C ASP A 152 0.14 7.68 -2.29
N ARG A 153 0.08 8.62 -1.33
CA ARG A 153 0.14 10.04 -1.65
C ARG A 153 0.91 10.82 -0.59
N ARG A 154 1.76 11.71 -1.03
CA ARG A 154 2.43 12.65 -0.14
C ARG A 154 1.44 13.68 0.39
N GLY A 155 1.29 13.77 1.69
CA GLY A 155 0.35 14.70 2.35
C GLY A 155 -0.99 14.04 2.69
N ASN A 156 -2.01 14.84 2.92
CA ASN A 156 -3.32 14.41 3.39
C ASN A 156 -4.44 15.38 2.98
N SER A 157 -4.30 16.03 1.83
CA SER A 157 -5.22 17.07 1.40
C SER A 157 -5.81 16.86 0.00
N ASP A 158 -5.40 15.80 -0.70
CA ASP A 158 -5.89 15.52 -2.03
C ASP A 158 -6.28 14.05 -2.24
N VAL A 159 -7.13 13.82 -3.23
CA VAL A 159 -7.47 12.51 -3.78
C VAL A 159 -7.26 12.56 -5.28
N ILE A 160 -6.50 11.60 -5.82
CA ILE A 160 -6.25 11.53 -7.24
C ILE A 160 -7.47 10.94 -7.93
N THR A 161 -8.02 11.69 -8.88
CA THR A 161 -9.19 11.30 -9.67
C THR A 161 -8.87 11.16 -11.15
N GLN A 162 -7.72 11.69 -11.58
CA GLN A 162 -7.28 11.69 -12.96
C GLN A 162 -5.75 11.52 -13.05
N ILE A 163 -5.27 10.78 -14.04
CA ILE A 163 -3.85 10.65 -14.39
C ILE A 163 -3.71 10.89 -15.89
N GLY A 164 -3.07 11.99 -16.27
CA GLY A 164 -2.99 12.42 -17.65
C GLY A 164 -4.39 12.61 -18.26
N PHE A 165 -4.74 11.84 -19.27
CA PHE A 165 -6.07 11.88 -19.92
C PHE A 165 -7.04 10.79 -19.41
N MET A 166 -6.64 10.00 -18.41
CA MET A 166 -7.44 8.91 -17.87
C MET A 166 -8.12 9.32 -16.57
N ASP A 167 -9.45 9.25 -16.52
CA ASP A 167 -10.21 9.34 -15.28
C ASP A 167 -10.04 8.04 -14.49
N ILE A 168 -9.50 8.12 -13.28
CA ILE A 168 -9.26 6.94 -12.40
C ILE A 168 -10.56 6.47 -11.76
N CYS A 169 -11.48 7.39 -11.50
CA CYS A 169 -12.78 7.08 -10.92
C CYS A 169 -13.90 7.94 -11.56
N SER A 170 -15.14 7.51 -11.36
CA SER A 170 -16.29 8.25 -11.87
C SER A 170 -16.65 9.43 -10.97
N ASP A 171 -17.30 10.46 -11.55
CA ASP A 171 -17.86 11.58 -10.79
C ASP A 171 -18.87 11.13 -9.72
N ASP A 172 -19.62 10.06 -9.98
CA ASP A 172 -20.58 9.54 -9.02
C ASP A 172 -19.87 8.90 -7.82
N PHE A 173 -18.77 8.18 -8.04
CA PHE A 173 -17.94 7.70 -6.94
C PHE A 173 -17.41 8.85 -6.07
N ILE A 174 -16.92 9.94 -6.68
CA ILE A 174 -16.46 11.13 -5.95
C ILE A 174 -17.58 11.77 -5.15
N LYS A 175 -18.79 11.89 -5.72
CA LYS A 175 -19.97 12.38 -4.98
C LYS A 175 -20.31 11.50 -3.78
N ASP A 176 -20.21 10.17 -3.94
CA ASP A 176 -20.53 9.21 -2.88
C ASP A 176 -19.54 9.27 -1.72
N ILE A 177 -18.23 9.32 -2.00
CA ILE A 177 -17.20 9.41 -0.95
C ILE A 177 -17.08 10.80 -0.32
N THR A 178 -17.61 11.84 -0.98
CA THR A 178 -17.63 13.24 -0.50
C THR A 178 -16.31 13.68 0.13
N PRO A 179 -15.19 13.65 -0.62
CA PRO A 179 -13.85 13.82 -0.06
C PRO A 179 -13.65 15.16 0.63
N GLU A 180 -14.33 16.20 0.18
CA GLU A 180 -14.24 17.56 0.75
C GLU A 180 -14.70 17.62 2.22
N LYS A 181 -15.65 16.75 2.62
CA LYS A 181 -16.07 16.63 4.03
C LYS A 181 -14.94 16.14 4.95
N PHE A 182 -13.93 15.52 4.38
CA PHE A 182 -12.76 15.02 5.08
C PHE A 182 -11.50 15.86 4.80
N GLY A 183 -11.65 16.99 4.11
CA GLY A 183 -10.57 17.91 3.81
C GLY A 183 -9.72 17.51 2.59
N TYR A 184 -10.22 16.63 1.72
CA TYR A 184 -9.55 16.24 0.49
C TYR A 184 -10.12 16.98 -0.71
N THR A 185 -9.25 17.35 -1.64
CA THR A 185 -9.61 17.97 -2.92
C THR A 185 -9.28 17.01 -4.06
N PRO A 186 -10.23 16.76 -5.00
CA PRO A 186 -9.94 16.01 -6.23
C PRO A 186 -8.82 16.71 -7.03
N THR A 187 -7.84 15.92 -7.51
CA THR A 187 -6.69 16.46 -8.25
C THR A 187 -6.13 15.45 -9.24
N GLU A 188 -5.27 15.93 -10.12
CA GLU A 188 -4.50 15.11 -11.05
C GLU A 188 -3.26 14.52 -10.38
N GLY A 189 -2.94 13.28 -10.73
CA GLY A 189 -1.79 12.53 -10.21
C GLY A 189 -0.81 12.09 -11.29
N MET A 190 0.08 11.23 -10.87
CA MET A 190 1.08 10.56 -11.73
C MET A 190 0.86 9.05 -11.69
N MET A 191 1.69 8.30 -12.42
CA MET A 191 1.70 6.84 -12.49
C MET A 191 1.54 6.18 -11.11
N THR A 192 0.67 5.17 -11.03
CA THR A 192 0.38 4.44 -9.79
C THR A 192 -0.21 3.06 -10.11
N ASP A 193 -0.22 2.14 -9.13
CA ASP A 193 -0.78 0.79 -9.31
C ASP A 193 -2.27 0.80 -9.71
N VAL A 194 -3.09 1.71 -9.17
CA VAL A 194 -4.52 1.79 -9.54
C VAL A 194 -4.75 2.20 -10.99
N GLU A 195 -3.83 2.95 -11.59
CA GLU A 195 -3.85 3.24 -13.03
C GLU A 195 -3.73 1.94 -13.83
N GLN A 196 -2.76 1.09 -13.48
CA GLN A 196 -2.55 -0.21 -14.12
C GLN A 196 -3.77 -1.13 -13.97
N LEU A 197 -4.41 -1.12 -12.80
CA LEU A 197 -5.64 -1.89 -12.58
C LEU A 197 -6.78 -1.37 -13.46
N LYS A 198 -6.89 -0.06 -13.65
CA LYS A 198 -7.88 0.57 -14.51
C LYS A 198 -7.65 0.28 -16.00
N GLU A 199 -6.38 0.21 -16.44
CA GLU A 199 -6.03 -0.11 -17.82
C GLU A 199 -6.29 -1.57 -18.18
N ASN A 200 -6.11 -2.49 -17.22
CA ASN A 200 -6.22 -3.93 -17.42
C ASN A 200 -7.63 -4.50 -17.17
N GLY A 201 -8.54 -3.75 -16.60
CA GLY A 201 -9.92 -4.14 -16.22
C GLY A 201 -10.95 -3.14 -16.65
#